data_53b0eccefcd767ee532102d90b8d9d20
#
_entry.id   53b0eccefcd767ee532102d90b8d9d20
#
_cell.length_a   1.000
_cell.length_b   1.000
_cell.length_c   1.000
_cell.angle_alpha   90.00
_cell.angle_beta   90.00
_cell.angle_gamma   90.00
#
_symmetry.space_group_name_H-M   'P 1'
#
loop_
_entity.id
_entity.type
_entity.pdbx_description
1 polymer ?
#
loop_
_entity_poly.entity_id
_entity_poly.type
_entity_poly.pdbx_seq_one_letter_code
_entity_poly.pdbx_strand_id
1 'polypeptide(L)'
;LDREVHPVSLLHSTKVDPADLGGTPAQIFEPFLRKQRETGQNSFLVVPFFFGHTAAIYEYLPQRVREMGEAWPELEVRVAPSMVKLDEPEDTRVAHILGDLVMSKIEEEGLVRPAVTLVDHGTPRIAVNKVRNHVAEQLAEVLKDHASVVVASSMERRDGDEYAFNEPLLENLLGQEKFTNDVVLSMLFISPGRHAGPGGDIAEIRQEAEKKSESLRTFASSLFATHPEVVDLLVERFGEGLSGEPIAGEVPAPEAG
;
A
#
# COMPACT_ATOMS: atom_id res chain seq x y z
N LEU A 1 17.10 13.75 7.79
CA LEU A 1 16.18 14.50 8.67
C LEU A 1 16.87 14.70 10.02
N ASP A 2 16.91 15.92 10.53
CA ASP A 2 17.36 16.20 11.90
C ASP A 2 16.17 16.03 12.87
N ARG A 3 15.55 14.84 12.81
CA ARG A 3 14.36 14.44 13.57
C ARG A 3 14.44 12.98 13.93
N GLU A 4 13.99 12.63 15.12
CA GLU A 4 13.87 11.23 15.53
C GLU A 4 12.66 10.61 14.85
N VAL A 5 12.86 9.42 14.22
CA VAL A 5 11.82 8.67 13.52
C VAL A 5 11.56 7.38 14.28
N HIS A 6 10.29 7.15 14.61
CA HIS A 6 9.84 5.97 15.35
C HIS A 6 8.90 5.14 14.47
N PRO A 7 9.29 3.94 14.04
CA PRO A 7 8.37 3.02 13.37
C PRO A 7 7.34 2.51 14.37
N VAL A 8 6.08 2.77 14.08
CA VAL A 8 4.94 2.31 14.89
C VAL A 8 3.86 1.69 14.01
N SER A 9 3.12 0.73 14.51
CA SER A 9 1.92 0.22 13.87
C SER A 9 0.67 0.74 14.56
N LEU A 10 -0.46 0.75 13.86
CA LEU A 10 -1.72 1.13 14.49
C LEU A 10 -2.25 0.02 15.41
N LEU A 11 -2.14 -1.25 14.98
CA LEU A 11 -2.70 -2.41 15.67
C LEU A 11 -1.84 -3.68 15.44
N HIS A 12 -1.90 -4.61 16.39
CA HIS A 12 -1.51 -6.02 16.25
C HIS A 12 -0.04 -6.37 16.02
N SER A 13 0.88 -5.44 15.88
CA SER A 13 2.29 -5.74 15.65
C SER A 13 2.99 -6.41 16.84
N THR A 14 2.41 -6.33 18.04
CA THR A 14 2.94 -7.04 19.24
C THR A 14 2.90 -8.57 19.12
N LYS A 15 2.25 -9.11 18.08
CA LYS A 15 2.24 -10.54 17.75
C LYS A 15 3.45 -10.98 16.91
N VAL A 16 4.22 -10.01 16.37
CA VAL A 16 5.43 -10.29 15.60
C VAL A 16 6.57 -10.55 16.56
N ASP A 17 7.31 -11.65 16.34
CA ASP A 17 8.48 -11.96 17.17
C ASP A 17 9.55 -10.86 17.00
N PRO A 18 10.09 -10.29 18.07
CA PRO A 18 11.18 -9.34 17.98
C PRO A 18 12.39 -9.83 17.16
N ALA A 19 12.63 -11.13 17.12
CA ALA A 19 13.70 -11.71 16.29
C ALA A 19 13.51 -11.42 14.79
N ASP A 20 12.25 -11.38 14.31
CA ASP A 20 11.90 -11.05 12.93
C ASP A 20 12.03 -9.53 12.64
N LEU A 21 12.19 -8.73 13.68
CA LEU A 21 12.32 -7.26 13.63
C LEU A 21 13.73 -6.78 14.03
N GLY A 22 14.73 -7.62 13.84
CA GLY A 22 16.12 -7.29 14.21
C GLY A 22 16.36 -7.14 15.72
N GLY A 23 15.57 -7.80 16.53
CA GLY A 23 15.66 -7.81 18.00
C GLY A 23 14.92 -6.65 18.69
N THR A 24 14.28 -5.74 17.95
CA THR A 24 13.51 -4.62 18.52
C THR A 24 12.02 -4.96 18.53
N PRO A 25 11.34 -4.96 19.70
CA PRO A 25 9.89 -5.18 19.74
C PRO A 25 9.14 -4.12 18.94
N ALA A 26 8.13 -4.57 18.21
CA ALA A 26 7.22 -3.66 17.51
C ALA A 26 6.47 -2.75 18.48
N GLN A 27 6.31 -1.49 18.11
CA GLN A 27 5.58 -0.50 18.89
C GLN A 27 4.19 -0.27 18.29
N ILE A 28 3.19 -0.12 19.15
CA ILE A 28 1.84 0.28 18.77
C ILE A 28 1.68 1.77 19.04
N PHE A 29 0.99 2.47 18.15
CA PHE A 29 0.84 3.92 18.11
C PHE A 29 0.39 4.52 19.45
N GLU A 30 -0.74 4.09 20.00
CA GLU A 30 -1.27 4.66 21.26
C GLU A 30 -0.36 4.42 22.46
N PRO A 31 0.11 3.19 22.77
CA PRO A 31 1.09 2.96 23.81
C PRO A 31 2.39 3.76 23.64
N PHE A 32 2.83 3.90 22.41
CA PHE A 32 4.01 4.72 22.08
C PHE A 32 3.77 6.20 22.46
N LEU A 33 2.67 6.81 22.04
CA LEU A 33 2.36 8.21 22.38
C LEU A 33 2.26 8.42 23.90
N ARG A 34 1.61 7.49 24.62
CA ARG A 34 1.51 7.56 26.10
C ARG A 34 2.89 7.55 26.74
N LYS A 35 3.81 6.73 26.27
CA LYS A 35 5.19 6.70 26.72
C LYS A 35 5.92 8.01 26.42
N GLN A 36 5.73 8.59 25.25
CA GLN A 36 6.35 9.86 24.88
C GLN A 36 5.86 11.03 25.73
N ARG A 37 4.59 11.01 26.14
CA ARG A 37 4.03 11.98 27.10
C ARG A 37 4.84 12.05 28.41
N GLU A 38 5.31 10.92 28.91
CA GLU A 38 6.09 10.84 30.16
C GLU A 38 7.42 11.58 30.03
N THR A 39 7.92 11.77 28.81
CA THR A 39 9.12 12.53 28.51
C THR A 39 8.84 14.01 28.19
N GLY A 40 7.57 14.44 28.25
CA GLY A 40 7.14 15.80 27.94
C GLY A 40 6.94 16.07 26.45
N GLN A 41 6.99 15.05 25.58
CA GLN A 41 6.74 15.19 24.14
C GLN A 41 5.24 15.20 23.87
N ASN A 42 4.73 16.29 23.28
CA ASN A 42 3.29 16.48 23.04
C ASN A 42 2.93 16.67 21.55
N SER A 43 3.91 16.91 20.68
CA SER A 43 3.67 17.19 19.25
C SER A 43 4.30 16.10 18.39
N PHE A 44 3.49 15.54 17.48
CA PHE A 44 3.85 14.41 16.62
C PHE A 44 3.38 14.65 15.19
N LEU A 45 4.18 14.21 14.22
CA LEU A 45 3.79 14.08 12.83
C LEU A 45 3.80 12.62 12.44
N VAL A 46 2.64 12.10 12.07
CA VAL A 46 2.46 10.74 11.55
C VAL A 46 2.66 10.77 10.04
N VAL A 47 3.60 9.97 9.53
CA VAL A 47 3.79 9.74 8.09
C VAL A 47 3.22 8.37 7.77
N PRO A 48 2.07 8.28 7.09
CA PRO A 48 1.44 7.00 6.77
C PRO A 48 2.25 6.21 5.75
N PHE A 49 2.71 5.02 6.12
CA PHE A 49 3.27 4.08 5.15
C PHE A 49 2.14 3.24 4.55
N PHE A 50 1.24 3.92 3.83
CA PHE A 50 0.04 3.36 3.20
C PHE A 50 -0.09 3.94 1.79
N PHE A 51 -0.53 3.14 0.83
CA PHE A 51 -0.70 3.61 -0.54
C PHE A 51 -1.72 4.74 -0.63
N GLY A 52 -2.85 4.66 0.06
CA GLY A 52 -3.87 5.68 -0.06
C GLY A 52 -4.89 5.66 1.07
N HIS A 53 -6.09 6.09 0.76
CA HIS A 53 -7.18 6.37 1.67
C HIS A 53 -7.71 5.09 2.33
N THR A 54 -7.26 4.79 3.55
CA THR A 54 -7.70 3.64 4.32
C THR A 54 -8.45 4.07 5.58
N ALA A 55 -9.40 3.25 6.05
CA ALA A 55 -10.07 3.47 7.32
C ALA A 55 -9.10 3.57 8.51
N ALA A 56 -7.97 2.89 8.42
CA ALA A 56 -6.94 2.93 9.46
C ALA A 56 -6.40 4.34 9.69
N ILE A 57 -6.15 5.08 8.61
CA ILE A 57 -5.55 6.42 8.65
C ILE A 57 -6.62 7.51 8.76
N TYR A 58 -7.75 7.39 8.07
CA TYR A 58 -8.73 8.48 7.96
C TYR A 58 -9.90 8.39 8.93
N GLU A 59 -10.11 7.23 9.57
CA GLU A 59 -11.16 7.03 10.56
C GLU A 59 -10.59 6.66 11.94
N TYR A 60 -9.89 5.51 12.01
CA TYR A 60 -9.39 4.96 13.27
C TYR A 60 -8.35 5.86 13.94
N LEU A 61 -7.30 6.26 13.22
CA LEU A 61 -6.24 7.10 13.77
C LEU A 61 -6.77 8.43 14.31
N PRO A 62 -7.57 9.23 13.56
CA PRO A 62 -8.14 10.47 14.09
C PRO A 62 -9.04 10.25 15.30
N GLN A 63 -9.86 9.19 15.30
CA GLN A 63 -10.69 8.85 16.45
C GLN A 63 -9.84 8.60 17.70
N ARG A 64 -8.79 7.78 17.59
CA ARG A 64 -7.91 7.48 18.74
C ARG A 64 -7.17 8.73 19.24
N VAL A 65 -6.72 9.61 18.35
CA VAL A 65 -6.06 10.86 18.73
C VAL A 65 -7.03 11.75 19.51
N ARG A 66 -8.28 11.88 19.08
CA ARG A 66 -9.30 12.67 19.81
C ARG A 66 -9.59 12.11 21.19
N GLU A 67 -9.82 10.80 21.29
CA GLU A 67 -10.05 10.12 22.59
C GLU A 67 -8.87 10.31 23.55
N MET A 68 -7.64 10.31 23.03
CA MET A 68 -6.45 10.61 23.84
C MET A 68 -6.40 12.08 24.25
N GLY A 69 -6.81 12.99 23.37
CA GLY A 69 -6.84 14.44 23.61
C GLY A 69 -7.75 14.86 24.76
N GLU A 70 -8.83 14.09 25.05
CA GLU A 70 -9.69 14.33 26.22
C GLU A 70 -8.92 14.29 27.54
N ALA A 71 -7.99 13.34 27.67
CA ALA A 71 -7.14 13.19 28.85
C ALA A 71 -5.76 13.84 28.72
N TRP A 72 -5.46 14.38 27.54
CA TRP A 72 -4.18 14.99 27.21
C TRP A 72 -4.38 16.20 26.28
N PRO A 73 -4.86 17.35 26.81
CA PRO A 73 -5.21 18.52 26.01
C PRO A 73 -4.05 19.14 25.22
N GLU A 74 -2.81 18.92 25.64
CA GLU A 74 -1.62 19.42 24.93
C GLU A 74 -1.18 18.51 23.78
N LEU A 75 -1.85 17.38 23.55
CA LEU A 75 -1.52 16.46 22.45
C LEU A 75 -1.83 17.11 21.10
N GLU A 76 -0.82 17.21 20.29
CA GLU A 76 -0.90 17.70 18.92
C GLU A 76 -0.40 16.62 17.95
N VAL A 77 -1.29 16.11 17.10
CA VAL A 77 -0.93 15.11 16.10
C VAL A 77 -1.33 15.64 14.72
N ARG A 78 -0.36 15.76 13.84
CA ARG A 78 -0.55 15.98 12.41
C ARG A 78 -0.40 14.67 11.67
N VAL A 79 -1.07 14.54 10.52
CA VAL A 79 -0.94 13.38 9.64
C VAL A 79 -0.54 13.87 8.26
N ALA A 80 0.58 13.38 7.77
CA ALA A 80 1.03 13.63 6.41
C ALA A 80 0.12 12.93 5.39
N PRO A 81 0.08 13.40 4.13
CA PRO A 81 -0.61 12.69 3.07
C PRO A 81 -0.14 11.23 2.91
N SER A 82 -1.02 10.35 2.44
CA SER A 82 -0.64 9.01 2.03
C SER A 82 0.28 9.04 0.79
N MET A 83 0.89 7.90 0.44
CA MET A 83 1.83 7.83 -0.67
C MET A 83 1.19 8.21 -2.02
N VAL A 84 -0.05 7.80 -2.26
CA VAL A 84 -0.85 8.18 -3.43
C VAL A 84 -1.85 9.27 -3.05
N LYS A 85 -1.92 10.33 -3.82
CA LYS A 85 -2.87 11.45 -3.67
C LYS A 85 -3.80 11.46 -4.88
N LEU A 86 -5.08 11.12 -4.68
CA LEU A 86 -6.07 11.06 -5.77
C LEU A 86 -6.49 12.44 -6.29
N ASP A 87 -6.30 13.47 -5.49
CA ASP A 87 -6.55 14.89 -5.81
C ASP A 87 -5.38 15.56 -6.54
N GLU A 88 -4.23 14.90 -6.63
CA GLU A 88 -3.04 15.33 -7.40
C GLU A 88 -2.68 14.27 -8.44
N PRO A 89 -3.44 14.12 -9.52
CA PRO A 89 -3.27 13.04 -10.50
C PRO A 89 -1.92 13.08 -11.26
N GLU A 90 -1.24 14.21 -11.24
CA GLU A 90 0.12 14.40 -11.77
C GLU A 90 1.21 13.80 -10.87
N ASP A 91 0.90 13.47 -9.62
CA ASP A 91 1.84 12.78 -8.74
C ASP A 91 1.93 11.29 -9.12
N THR A 92 2.89 10.96 -9.95
CA THR A 92 3.09 9.62 -10.53
C THR A 92 4.20 8.81 -9.86
N ARG A 93 4.74 9.27 -8.72
CA ARG A 93 5.93 8.66 -8.08
C ARG A 93 5.72 7.19 -7.71
N VAL A 94 4.55 6.84 -7.16
CA VAL A 94 4.26 5.43 -6.83
C VAL A 94 4.23 4.57 -8.09
N ALA A 95 3.65 5.07 -9.19
CA ALA A 95 3.62 4.36 -10.45
C ALA A 95 5.02 4.21 -11.07
N HIS A 96 5.90 5.21 -10.95
CA HIS A 96 7.29 5.11 -11.39
C HIS A 96 8.07 4.05 -10.59
N ILE A 97 7.98 4.07 -9.26
CA ILE A 97 8.60 3.05 -8.39
C ILE A 97 8.14 1.64 -8.80
N LEU A 98 6.83 1.44 -8.98
CA LEU A 98 6.29 0.16 -9.43
C LEU A 98 6.72 -0.19 -10.85
N GLY A 99 6.82 0.80 -11.73
CA GLY A 99 7.33 0.66 -13.08
C GLY A 99 8.77 0.16 -13.10
N ASP A 100 9.65 0.74 -12.31
CA ASP A 100 11.05 0.33 -12.17
C ASP A 100 11.18 -1.10 -11.64
N LEU A 101 10.35 -1.48 -10.66
CA LEU A 101 10.30 -2.85 -10.15
C LEU A 101 9.82 -3.85 -11.20
N VAL A 102 8.86 -3.47 -12.05
CA VAL A 102 8.39 -4.28 -13.19
C VAL A 102 9.48 -4.36 -14.25
N MET A 103 10.11 -3.25 -14.62
CA MET A 103 11.20 -3.20 -15.60
C MET A 103 12.38 -4.08 -15.16
N SER A 104 12.78 -4.00 -13.89
CA SER A 104 13.82 -4.87 -13.35
C SER A 104 13.46 -6.35 -13.53
N LYS A 105 12.19 -6.74 -13.35
CA LYS A 105 11.74 -8.12 -13.56
C LYS A 105 11.72 -8.50 -15.06
N ILE A 106 11.30 -7.60 -15.92
CA ILE A 106 11.34 -7.79 -17.39
C ILE A 106 12.77 -8.06 -17.85
N GLU A 107 13.72 -7.26 -17.38
CA GLU A 107 15.14 -7.41 -17.72
C GLU A 107 15.75 -8.71 -17.17
N GLU A 108 15.49 -9.02 -15.90
CA GLU A 108 15.96 -10.23 -15.23
C GLU A 108 15.55 -11.50 -15.96
N GLU A 109 14.30 -11.56 -16.44
CA GLU A 109 13.71 -12.72 -17.09
C GLU A 109 13.83 -12.68 -18.63
N GLY A 110 14.38 -11.61 -19.20
CA GLY A 110 14.55 -11.42 -20.65
C GLY A 110 13.22 -11.38 -21.40
N LEU A 111 12.18 -10.78 -20.82
CA LEU A 111 10.83 -10.76 -21.38
C LEU A 111 10.70 -9.67 -22.45
N VAL A 112 9.88 -9.93 -23.47
CA VAL A 112 9.61 -8.99 -24.56
C VAL A 112 8.14 -8.55 -24.50
N ARG A 113 7.91 -7.34 -24.02
CA ARG A 113 6.57 -6.73 -23.88
C ARG A 113 5.53 -7.67 -23.25
N PRO A 114 5.77 -8.20 -22.05
CA PRO A 114 4.81 -9.06 -21.37
C PRO A 114 3.50 -8.33 -21.09
N ALA A 115 2.43 -9.08 -20.77
CA ALA A 115 1.29 -8.48 -20.11
C ALA A 115 1.66 -8.13 -18.67
N VAL A 116 1.10 -7.05 -18.13
CA VAL A 116 1.34 -6.63 -16.74
C VAL A 116 -0.01 -6.52 -16.02
N THR A 117 -0.09 -7.04 -14.81
CA THR A 117 -1.21 -6.76 -13.92
C THR A 117 -0.74 -6.12 -12.63
N LEU A 118 -1.30 -4.95 -12.28
CA LEU A 118 -1.14 -4.38 -10.94
C LEU A 118 -2.08 -5.11 -9.99
N VAL A 119 -1.53 -5.83 -9.03
CA VAL A 119 -2.32 -6.63 -8.09
C VAL A 119 -2.25 -6.08 -6.69
N ASP A 120 -3.42 -5.84 -6.07
CA ASP A 120 -3.59 -5.52 -4.66
C ASP A 120 -4.25 -6.69 -3.89
N HIS A 121 -4.41 -6.53 -2.59
CA HIS A 121 -5.12 -7.50 -1.76
C HIS A 121 -6.61 -7.62 -2.12
N GLY A 122 -7.22 -6.53 -2.57
CA GLY A 122 -8.67 -6.37 -2.61
C GLY A 122 -9.20 -5.70 -1.33
N THR A 123 -10.37 -5.10 -1.44
CA THR A 123 -10.89 -4.25 -0.36
C THR A 123 -12.42 -4.25 -0.32
N PRO A 124 -13.05 -4.12 0.86
CA PRO A 124 -14.48 -3.87 0.94
C PRO A 124 -14.88 -2.40 0.69
N ARG A 125 -13.91 -1.50 0.40
CA ARG A 125 -14.14 -0.06 0.29
C ARG A 125 -13.77 0.49 -1.09
N ILE A 126 -14.72 1.11 -1.76
CA ILE A 126 -14.53 1.71 -3.09
C ILE A 126 -13.41 2.76 -3.08
N ALA A 127 -13.31 3.57 -2.02
CA ALA A 127 -12.27 4.60 -1.91
C ALA A 127 -10.84 4.01 -1.96
N VAL A 128 -10.63 2.84 -1.35
CA VAL A 128 -9.33 2.14 -1.41
C VAL A 128 -9.10 1.54 -2.81
N ASN A 129 -10.13 0.97 -3.42
CA ASN A 129 -10.04 0.43 -4.77
C ASN A 129 -9.72 1.51 -5.82
N LYS A 130 -10.25 2.73 -5.67
CA LYS A 130 -9.91 3.87 -6.53
C LYS A 130 -8.39 4.15 -6.57
N VAL A 131 -7.69 3.94 -5.45
CA VAL A 131 -6.22 4.09 -5.40
C VAL A 131 -5.54 3.06 -6.30
N ARG A 132 -5.94 1.79 -6.25
CA ARG A 132 -5.42 0.74 -7.14
C ARG A 132 -5.63 1.11 -8.61
N ASN A 133 -6.84 1.49 -8.97
CA ASN A 133 -7.19 1.81 -10.35
C ASN A 133 -6.40 3.02 -10.85
N HIS A 134 -6.30 4.09 -10.06
CA HIS A 134 -5.53 5.28 -10.37
C HIS A 134 -4.03 4.94 -10.62
N VAL A 135 -3.43 4.16 -9.72
CA VAL A 135 -2.03 3.74 -9.88
C VAL A 135 -1.86 2.85 -11.12
N ALA A 136 -2.84 1.98 -11.43
CA ALA A 136 -2.77 1.14 -12.62
C ALA A 136 -2.84 1.95 -13.93
N GLU A 137 -3.66 3.00 -13.98
CA GLU A 137 -3.73 3.93 -15.12
C GLU A 137 -2.39 4.66 -15.32
N GLN A 138 -1.79 5.16 -14.24
CA GLN A 138 -0.47 5.80 -14.28
C GLN A 138 0.62 4.79 -14.69
N LEU A 139 0.60 3.57 -14.15
CA LEU A 139 1.55 2.50 -14.49
C LEU A 139 1.44 2.10 -15.96
N ALA A 140 0.22 2.09 -16.53
CA ALA A 140 0.02 1.82 -17.94
C ALA A 140 0.73 2.86 -18.83
N GLU A 141 0.73 4.12 -18.44
CA GLU A 141 1.46 5.18 -19.15
C GLU A 141 2.98 5.05 -19.00
N VAL A 142 3.45 4.71 -17.79
CA VAL A 142 4.87 4.46 -17.51
C VAL A 142 5.40 3.29 -18.35
N LEU A 143 4.62 2.21 -18.48
CA LEU A 143 5.05 0.97 -19.16
C LEU A 143 4.59 0.85 -20.63
N LYS A 144 4.02 1.88 -21.24
CA LYS A 144 3.41 1.82 -22.57
C LYS A 144 4.28 1.23 -23.69
N ASP A 145 5.59 1.47 -23.63
CA ASP A 145 6.56 0.94 -24.60
C ASP A 145 7.14 -0.42 -24.20
N HIS A 146 6.94 -0.85 -22.95
CA HIS A 146 7.57 -2.04 -22.34
C HIS A 146 6.59 -3.17 -22.06
N ALA A 147 5.29 -2.90 -21.95
CA ALA A 147 4.25 -3.89 -21.75
C ALA A 147 3.32 -3.98 -22.98
N SER A 148 2.68 -5.13 -23.18
CA SER A 148 1.65 -5.30 -24.19
C SER A 148 0.30 -4.75 -23.74
N VAL A 149 0.03 -4.86 -22.44
CA VAL A 149 -1.17 -4.37 -21.75
C VAL A 149 -0.86 -4.22 -20.26
N VAL A 150 -1.48 -3.25 -19.60
CA VAL A 150 -1.47 -3.12 -18.14
C VAL A 150 -2.92 -3.10 -17.64
N VAL A 151 -3.25 -3.96 -16.67
CA VAL A 151 -4.61 -4.07 -16.08
C VAL A 151 -4.50 -4.16 -14.56
N ALA A 152 -5.41 -3.50 -13.85
CA ALA A 152 -5.55 -3.69 -12.40
C ALA A 152 -6.27 -5.00 -12.09
N SER A 153 -5.85 -5.70 -11.06
CA SER A 153 -6.56 -6.87 -10.50
C SER A 153 -6.48 -6.87 -8.98
N SER A 154 -7.36 -7.60 -8.33
CA SER A 154 -7.27 -7.88 -6.90
C SER A 154 -7.00 -9.35 -6.63
N MET A 155 -6.31 -9.64 -5.54
CA MET A 155 -6.08 -11.02 -5.11
C MET A 155 -7.38 -11.69 -4.70
N GLU A 156 -8.23 -10.98 -3.94
CA GLU A 156 -9.50 -11.48 -3.46
C GLU A 156 -10.57 -10.39 -3.34
N ARG A 157 -11.82 -10.77 -3.13
CA ARG A 157 -12.92 -9.89 -2.72
C ARG A 157 -13.89 -10.62 -1.80
N ARG A 158 -14.74 -9.87 -1.11
CA ARG A 158 -15.90 -10.44 -0.40
C ARG A 158 -16.95 -10.91 -1.39
N ASP A 159 -17.79 -11.87 -0.95
CA ASP A 159 -18.98 -12.28 -1.67
C ASP A 159 -19.99 -11.12 -1.76
N GLY A 160 -20.68 -11.04 -2.89
CA GLY A 160 -21.71 -10.03 -3.17
C GLY A 160 -21.35 -9.11 -4.33
N ASP A 161 -22.38 -8.66 -5.06
CA ASP A 161 -22.22 -7.80 -6.24
C ASP A 161 -21.70 -6.42 -5.86
N GLU A 162 -21.96 -5.97 -4.63
CA GLU A 162 -21.46 -4.72 -4.09
C GLU A 162 -19.92 -4.64 -4.00
N TYR A 163 -19.23 -5.79 -4.06
CA TYR A 163 -17.75 -5.87 -4.06
C TYR A 163 -17.17 -6.14 -5.46
N ALA A 164 -18.01 -6.16 -6.51
CA ALA A 164 -17.57 -6.41 -7.89
C ALA A 164 -16.59 -5.37 -8.42
N PHE A 165 -16.46 -4.21 -7.76
CA PHE A 165 -15.46 -3.19 -8.12
C PHE A 165 -13.99 -3.68 -7.94
N ASN A 166 -13.76 -4.80 -7.25
CA ASN A 166 -12.44 -5.42 -7.15
C ASN A 166 -12.08 -6.25 -8.39
N GLU A 167 -13.05 -6.56 -9.25
CA GLU A 167 -12.77 -7.33 -10.47
C GLU A 167 -11.86 -6.56 -11.46
N PRO A 168 -11.09 -7.30 -12.30
CA PRO A 168 -10.97 -8.74 -12.29
C PRO A 168 -10.19 -9.24 -11.08
N LEU A 169 -10.54 -10.42 -10.55
CA LEU A 169 -9.65 -11.12 -9.62
C LEU A 169 -8.47 -11.72 -10.38
N LEU A 170 -7.31 -11.78 -9.71
CA LEU A 170 -6.08 -12.31 -10.29
C LEU A 170 -6.28 -13.73 -10.84
N GLU A 171 -6.95 -14.60 -10.08
CA GLU A 171 -7.24 -15.98 -10.48
C GLU A 171 -8.08 -16.09 -11.75
N ASN A 172 -8.95 -15.12 -12.01
CA ASN A 172 -9.81 -15.05 -13.17
C ASN A 172 -9.13 -14.36 -14.37
N LEU A 173 -8.17 -13.48 -14.10
CA LEU A 173 -7.43 -12.75 -15.13
C LEU A 173 -6.36 -13.62 -15.78
N LEU A 174 -5.59 -14.38 -14.98
CA LEU A 174 -4.54 -15.25 -15.48
C LEU A 174 -5.10 -16.36 -16.37
N GLY A 175 -4.55 -16.49 -17.56
CA GLY A 175 -5.04 -17.41 -18.59
C GLY A 175 -6.12 -16.83 -19.51
N GLN A 176 -6.58 -15.58 -19.29
CA GLN A 176 -7.46 -14.88 -20.23
C GLN A 176 -6.69 -14.39 -21.46
N GLU A 177 -7.40 -14.06 -22.55
CA GLU A 177 -6.87 -13.80 -23.90
C GLU A 177 -5.54 -13.02 -23.97
N LYS A 178 -5.38 -11.96 -23.17
CA LYS A 178 -4.16 -11.13 -23.13
C LYS A 178 -3.15 -11.56 -22.08
N PHE A 179 -3.49 -12.53 -21.23
CA PHE A 179 -2.73 -12.99 -20.08
C PHE A 179 -2.44 -14.50 -20.16
N THR A 180 -2.12 -14.99 -21.37
CA THR A 180 -1.91 -16.42 -21.67
C THR A 180 -0.45 -16.82 -21.86
N ASN A 181 0.46 -15.84 -21.94
CA ASN A 181 1.90 -16.03 -22.11
C ASN A 181 2.67 -15.47 -20.91
N ASP A 182 3.67 -14.64 -21.19
CA ASP A 182 4.43 -13.97 -20.13
C ASP A 182 3.61 -12.87 -19.45
N VAL A 183 3.43 -12.99 -18.16
CA VAL A 183 2.69 -12.04 -17.33
C VAL A 183 3.54 -11.60 -16.16
N VAL A 184 3.77 -10.30 -16.02
CA VAL A 184 4.41 -9.72 -14.84
C VAL A 184 3.34 -9.18 -13.88
N LEU A 185 3.39 -9.60 -12.64
CA LEU A 185 2.57 -9.08 -11.55
C LEU A 185 3.32 -7.90 -10.92
N SER A 186 2.82 -6.68 -11.12
CA SER A 186 3.24 -5.50 -10.36
C SER A 186 2.61 -5.56 -8.98
N MET A 187 3.43 -5.77 -7.96
CA MET A 187 2.96 -6.07 -6.61
C MET A 187 2.63 -4.79 -5.84
N LEU A 188 1.34 -4.40 -5.76
CA LEU A 188 0.90 -3.27 -4.91
C LEU A 188 0.84 -3.70 -3.44
N PHE A 189 1.95 -4.20 -2.94
CA PHE A 189 2.19 -4.64 -1.57
C PHE A 189 3.46 -3.99 -1.03
N ILE A 190 3.40 -3.49 0.20
CA ILE A 190 4.52 -2.78 0.82
C ILE A 190 5.66 -3.74 1.14
N SER A 191 5.36 -4.84 1.83
CA SER A 191 6.36 -5.76 2.39
C SER A 191 5.87 -7.22 2.35
N PRO A 192 6.79 -8.19 2.51
CA PRO A 192 6.41 -9.59 2.62
C PRO A 192 5.43 -9.82 3.77
N GLY A 193 4.52 -10.75 3.56
CA GLY A 193 3.53 -11.18 4.53
C GLY A 193 2.82 -12.44 4.04
N ARG A 194 1.73 -12.80 4.69
CA ARG A 194 0.93 -13.97 4.35
C ARG A 194 0.55 -14.04 2.85
N HIS A 195 0.21 -12.90 2.25
CA HIS A 195 -0.31 -12.86 0.89
C HIS A 195 0.78 -12.70 -0.18
N ALA A 196 1.75 -11.80 0.06
CA ALA A 196 2.77 -11.41 -0.92
C ALA A 196 4.17 -12.00 -0.62
N GLY A 197 4.30 -12.81 0.42
CA GLY A 197 5.56 -13.50 0.76
C GLY A 197 5.77 -14.79 -0.06
N PRO A 198 6.95 -15.40 0.05
CA PRO A 198 7.23 -16.71 -0.57
C PRO A 198 6.22 -17.77 -0.09
N GLY A 199 5.56 -18.46 -1.04
CA GLY A 199 4.52 -19.45 -0.73
C GLY A 199 3.21 -18.88 -0.20
N GLY A 200 3.00 -17.57 -0.33
CA GLY A 200 1.75 -16.92 0.04
C GLY A 200 0.66 -17.04 -1.05
N ASP A 201 -0.51 -16.48 -0.76
CA ASP A 201 -1.72 -16.63 -1.58
C ASP A 201 -1.48 -16.24 -3.06
N ILE A 202 -0.71 -15.16 -3.33
CA ILE A 202 -0.36 -14.76 -4.71
C ILE A 202 0.47 -15.85 -5.41
N ALA A 203 1.40 -16.48 -4.70
CA ALA A 203 2.23 -17.53 -5.27
C ALA A 203 1.40 -18.79 -5.59
N GLU A 204 0.41 -19.11 -4.74
CA GLU A 204 -0.53 -20.23 -4.97
C GLU A 204 -1.42 -19.95 -6.18
N ILE A 205 -2.02 -18.74 -6.29
CA ILE A 205 -2.84 -18.36 -7.45
C ILE A 205 -2.04 -18.48 -8.76
N ARG A 206 -0.80 -18.00 -8.79
CA ARG A 206 0.09 -18.10 -9.95
C ARG A 206 0.33 -19.55 -10.35
N GLN A 207 0.73 -20.40 -9.40
CA GLN A 207 0.99 -21.82 -9.64
C GLN A 207 -0.25 -22.57 -10.16
N GLU A 208 -1.42 -22.29 -9.61
CA GLU A 208 -2.67 -22.90 -10.08
C GLU A 208 -3.06 -22.43 -11.49
N ALA A 209 -2.81 -21.16 -11.83
CA ALA A 209 -3.03 -20.64 -13.18
C ALA A 209 -2.07 -21.27 -14.20
N GLU A 210 -0.78 -21.39 -13.88
CA GLU A 210 0.24 -22.01 -14.73
C GLU A 210 -0.03 -23.51 -14.96
N LYS A 211 -0.53 -24.25 -13.96
CA LYS A 211 -0.95 -25.64 -14.14
C LYS A 211 -2.12 -25.81 -15.14
N LYS A 212 -2.99 -24.81 -15.24
CA LYS A 212 -4.17 -24.82 -16.13
C LYS A 212 -3.83 -24.40 -17.57
N SER A 213 -2.69 -23.74 -17.80
CA SER A 213 -2.30 -23.19 -19.10
C SER A 213 -0.81 -23.38 -19.34
N GLU A 214 -0.43 -24.29 -20.23
CA GLU A 214 0.97 -24.64 -20.53
C GLU A 214 1.79 -23.47 -21.08
N SER A 215 1.16 -22.48 -21.72
CA SER A 215 1.83 -21.31 -22.27
C SER A 215 2.00 -20.18 -21.27
N LEU A 216 1.26 -20.20 -20.15
CA LEU A 216 1.30 -19.14 -19.16
C LEU A 216 2.55 -19.27 -18.29
N ARG A 217 3.31 -18.17 -18.23
CA ARG A 217 4.41 -17.98 -17.28
C ARG A 217 4.16 -16.70 -16.51
N THR A 218 4.23 -16.76 -15.20
CA THR A 218 3.96 -15.61 -14.35
C THR A 218 5.18 -15.21 -13.55
N PHE A 219 5.43 -13.92 -13.41
CA PHE A 219 6.58 -13.36 -12.72
C PHE A 219 6.11 -12.26 -11.75
N ALA A 220 6.42 -12.35 -10.48
CA ALA A 220 6.12 -11.29 -9.54
C ALA A 220 7.29 -10.29 -9.47
N SER A 221 7.00 -8.99 -9.51
CA SER A 221 8.00 -7.96 -9.21
C SER A 221 8.43 -8.04 -7.75
N SER A 222 9.52 -7.38 -7.41
CA SER A 222 9.84 -7.10 -6.01
C SER A 222 8.75 -6.26 -5.35
N LEU A 223 8.71 -6.26 -4.02
CA LEU A 223 7.71 -5.53 -3.25
C LEU A 223 8.08 -4.05 -3.10
N PHE A 224 7.09 -3.18 -2.96
CA PHE A 224 7.26 -1.73 -3.01
C PHE A 224 8.36 -1.19 -2.09
N ALA A 225 8.40 -1.64 -0.82
CA ALA A 225 9.37 -1.15 0.15
C ALA A 225 10.84 -1.52 -0.14
N THR A 226 11.10 -2.38 -1.14
CA THR A 226 12.47 -2.72 -1.54
C THR A 226 13.12 -1.65 -2.45
N HIS A 227 12.31 -0.74 -3.01
CA HIS A 227 12.82 0.29 -3.89
C HIS A 227 13.45 1.46 -3.09
N PRO A 228 14.64 1.95 -3.46
CA PRO A 228 15.33 2.99 -2.71
C PRO A 228 14.57 4.32 -2.64
N GLU A 229 13.86 4.71 -3.69
CA GLU A 229 13.09 5.97 -3.74
C GLU A 229 11.87 6.01 -2.80
N VAL A 230 11.50 4.89 -2.19
CA VAL A 230 10.42 4.87 -1.20
C VAL A 230 10.75 5.77 0.00
N VAL A 231 12.01 5.83 0.40
CA VAL A 231 12.46 6.70 1.50
C VAL A 231 12.30 8.17 1.11
N ASP A 232 12.68 8.53 -0.12
CA ASP A 232 12.56 9.90 -0.62
C ASP A 232 11.09 10.33 -0.71
N LEU A 233 10.21 9.44 -1.19
CA LEU A 233 8.76 9.66 -1.18
C LEU A 233 8.23 9.94 0.24
N LEU A 234 8.62 9.15 1.24
CA LEU A 234 8.21 9.36 2.63
C LEU A 234 8.76 10.67 3.22
N VAL A 235 9.98 11.07 2.86
CA VAL A 235 10.57 12.34 3.26
C VAL A 235 9.79 13.53 2.69
N GLU A 236 9.35 13.44 1.44
CA GLU A 236 8.52 14.49 0.84
C GLU A 236 7.14 14.56 1.53
N ARG A 237 6.48 13.41 1.78
CA ARG A 237 5.22 13.38 2.54
C ARG A 237 5.39 13.95 3.94
N PHE A 238 6.53 13.69 4.60
CA PHE A 238 6.87 14.33 5.86
C PHE A 238 6.92 15.85 5.70
N GLY A 239 7.59 16.38 4.67
CA GLY A 239 7.65 17.81 4.40
C GLY A 239 6.27 18.45 4.19
N GLU A 240 5.40 17.80 3.42
CA GLU A 240 4.02 18.24 3.21
C GLU A 240 3.21 18.24 4.53
N GLY A 241 3.38 17.22 5.36
CA GLY A 241 2.69 17.09 6.63
C GLY A 241 3.08 18.14 7.69
N LEU A 242 4.25 18.77 7.56
CA LEU A 242 4.68 19.84 8.49
C LEU A 242 3.76 21.07 8.46
N SER A 243 3.16 21.38 7.32
CA SER A 243 2.20 22.46 7.12
C SER A 243 0.74 22.04 7.34
N GLY A 244 0.49 20.76 7.57
CA GLY A 244 -0.86 20.22 7.82
C GLY A 244 -1.45 20.70 9.15
N GLU A 245 -2.76 20.78 9.21
CA GLU A 245 -3.47 21.09 10.45
C GLU A 245 -3.43 19.89 11.41
N PRO A 246 -3.30 20.12 12.72
CA PRO A 246 -3.46 19.05 13.70
C PRO A 246 -4.86 18.46 13.66
N ILE A 247 -4.98 17.19 14.00
CA ILE A 247 -6.28 16.55 14.19
C ILE A 247 -7.03 17.29 15.28
N ALA A 248 -8.12 17.98 14.88
CA ALA A 248 -8.98 18.73 15.79
C ALA A 248 -9.94 17.85 16.56
N GLY A 249 -10.46 18.33 17.70
CA GLY A 249 -11.35 17.56 18.59
C GLY A 249 -12.74 17.22 18.02
N GLU A 250 -13.22 17.90 16.96
CA GLU A 250 -14.52 17.61 16.35
C GLU A 250 -14.42 16.68 15.13
N VAL A 251 -15.30 15.68 15.11
CA VAL A 251 -15.44 14.74 13.97
C VAL A 251 -16.30 15.40 12.90
N PRO A 252 -15.83 15.58 11.65
CA PRO A 252 -16.75 15.76 10.55
C PRO A 252 -17.62 14.50 10.45
N ALA A 253 -18.94 14.67 10.35
CA ALA A 253 -19.83 13.54 10.11
C ALA A 253 -19.37 12.78 8.86
N PRO A 254 -19.44 11.43 8.83
CA PRO A 254 -19.08 10.68 7.65
C PRO A 254 -19.97 11.14 6.50
N GLU A 255 -19.35 11.54 5.38
CA GLU A 255 -20.07 11.75 4.15
C GLU A 255 -20.75 10.43 3.79
N ALA A 256 -22.10 10.49 3.72
CA ALA A 256 -22.91 9.38 3.28
C ALA A 256 -22.62 9.13 1.79
N GLY A 257 -21.97 8.01 1.51
CA GLY A 257 -21.66 7.53 0.16
C GLY A 257 -21.94 6.05 0.02
#